data_105889b9b750ad9b07ccdd48cd945db2
#
_entry.id   105889b9b750ad9b07ccdd48cd945db2
#
_cell.length_a   1.000
_cell.length_b   1.000
_cell.length_c   1.000
_cell.angle_alpha   90.00
_cell.angle_beta   90.00
_cell.angle_gamma   90.00
#
_symmetry.space_group_name_H-M   'P 1'
#
loop_
_entity.id
_entity.type
_entity.pdbx_description
1 polymer ?
#
loop_
_entity_poly.entity_id
_entity_poly.type
_entity_poly.pdbx_seq_one_letter_code
_entity_poly.pdbx_strand_id
1 'polypeptide(L)'
;LLDTIMQMRAEGLGTPYVVMWMNDDSLFDAIYQSFYSVEKWTDCFVFWNDKPFIMRWNAGLDDIDTKYFTVRGMSGLHGASTAQWSYLQANNRRTVSYFGDDPEHVSVCVAAQLSYMSDPHSANGRAGGVFWYSQWLTAFKIHPKIVSVTWWNEWTAQLYYFDSPGYVFTDNFNQEYSRDIEPMKGGHGDQYYRWLCEYIRAYRAGEDCPVLVEPGYESKAERALRLFLR
;
A
#
# COMPACT_ATOMS: atom_id res chain seq x y z
N LEU A 1 -2.53 19.79 -6.89
CA LEU A 1 -3.26 18.54 -6.66
C LEU A 1 -4.69 18.81 -6.16
N LEU A 2 -4.91 19.47 -4.99
CA LEU A 2 -6.25 19.63 -4.41
C LEU A 2 -7.18 20.43 -5.33
N ASP A 3 -6.73 21.53 -5.90
CA ASP A 3 -7.53 22.31 -6.87
C ASP A 3 -7.86 21.49 -8.13
N THR A 4 -6.95 20.64 -8.58
CA THR A 4 -7.21 19.73 -9.71
C THR A 4 -8.29 18.71 -9.37
N ILE A 5 -8.25 18.12 -8.15
CA ILE A 5 -9.29 17.22 -7.65
C ILE A 5 -10.64 17.92 -7.64
N MET A 6 -10.70 19.14 -7.13
CA MET A 6 -11.95 19.94 -7.10
C MET A 6 -12.48 20.23 -8.50
N GLN A 7 -11.59 20.59 -9.42
CA GLN A 7 -11.98 20.83 -10.82
C GLN A 7 -12.54 19.55 -11.45
N MET A 8 -11.85 18.42 -11.31
CA MET A 8 -12.31 17.12 -11.86
C MET A 8 -13.69 16.74 -11.30
N ARG A 9 -13.94 16.96 -10.01
CA ARG A 9 -15.25 16.71 -9.39
C ARG A 9 -16.34 17.61 -9.96
N ALA A 10 -16.03 18.89 -10.19
CA ALA A 10 -16.96 19.83 -10.83
C ALA A 10 -17.32 19.40 -12.26
N GLU A 11 -16.41 18.70 -12.93
CA GLU A 11 -16.62 18.10 -14.26
C GLU A 11 -17.32 16.72 -14.21
N GLY A 12 -17.71 16.23 -13.01
CA GLY A 12 -18.37 14.94 -12.82
C GLY A 12 -17.44 13.73 -12.88
N LEU A 13 -16.12 13.93 -12.80
CA LEU A 13 -15.13 12.86 -12.84
C LEU A 13 -14.92 12.24 -11.45
N GLY A 14 -14.68 10.93 -11.41
CA GLY A 14 -14.25 10.25 -10.19
C GLY A 14 -12.85 10.68 -9.78
N THR A 15 -12.66 10.98 -8.49
CA THR A 15 -11.37 11.41 -7.95
C THR A 15 -11.01 10.65 -6.68
N PRO A 16 -9.71 10.50 -6.36
CA PRO A 16 -9.28 9.96 -5.09
C PRO A 16 -9.55 10.95 -3.94
N TYR A 17 -9.53 10.42 -2.73
CA TYR A 17 -9.31 11.19 -1.50
C TYR A 17 -7.83 11.18 -1.13
N VAL A 18 -7.40 12.20 -0.41
CA VAL A 18 -6.00 12.38 0.00
C VAL A 18 -5.85 12.06 1.48
N VAL A 19 -4.84 11.25 1.80
CA VAL A 19 -4.35 11.03 3.16
C VAL A 19 -2.89 11.41 3.18
N MET A 20 -2.49 12.31 4.06
CA MET A 20 -1.09 12.69 4.20
C MET A 20 -0.36 11.69 5.10
N TRP A 21 0.89 11.40 4.75
CA TRP A 21 1.79 10.58 5.54
C TRP A 21 2.94 11.44 6.06
N MET A 22 3.00 11.62 7.36
CA MET A 22 3.86 12.59 8.03
C MET A 22 4.97 11.88 8.82
N ASN A 23 6.11 12.54 8.93
CA ASN A 23 7.22 12.06 9.75
C ASN A 23 7.55 13.00 10.93
N ASP A 24 6.84 14.11 11.08
CA ASP A 24 7.10 15.13 12.08
C ASP A 24 5.78 15.74 12.61
N ASP A 25 5.50 15.54 13.89
CA ASP A 25 4.29 16.02 14.55
C ASP A 25 4.30 17.54 14.75
N SER A 26 5.49 18.16 14.79
CA SER A 26 5.61 19.62 14.91
C SER A 26 4.99 20.37 13.74
N LEU A 27 4.75 19.68 12.63
CA LEU A 27 4.11 20.24 11.43
C LEU A 27 2.59 20.12 11.43
N PHE A 28 1.98 19.44 12.40
CA PHE A 28 0.53 19.18 12.40
C PHE A 28 -0.30 20.45 12.43
N ASP A 29 0.05 21.43 13.28
CA ASP A 29 -0.65 22.72 13.30
C ASP A 29 -0.57 23.43 11.95
N ALA A 30 0.63 23.53 11.37
CA ALA A 30 0.86 24.21 10.11
C ALA A 30 0.11 23.54 8.94
N ILE A 31 0.14 22.22 8.89
CA ILE A 31 -0.54 21.43 7.85
C ILE A 31 -2.05 21.51 7.99
N TYR A 32 -2.58 21.45 9.24
CA TYR A 32 -4.00 21.64 9.46
C TYR A 32 -4.46 23.00 8.96
N GLN A 33 -3.79 24.08 9.34
CA GLN A 33 -4.14 25.43 8.92
C GLN A 33 -3.98 25.68 7.42
N SER A 34 -2.95 25.07 6.81
CA SER A 34 -2.65 25.30 5.39
C SER A 34 -3.53 24.52 4.43
N PHE A 35 -4.08 23.39 4.85
CA PHE A 35 -4.79 22.46 3.96
C PHE A 35 -6.15 22.01 4.51
N TYR A 36 -6.22 21.46 5.71
CA TYR A 36 -7.43 20.79 6.20
C TYR A 36 -8.50 21.76 6.71
N SER A 37 -8.11 22.93 7.21
CA SER A 37 -9.04 23.98 7.61
C SER A 37 -9.53 24.84 6.45
N VAL A 38 -9.00 24.67 5.26
CA VAL A 38 -9.40 25.40 4.05
C VAL A 38 -10.69 24.81 3.50
N GLU A 39 -11.80 25.49 3.70
CA GLU A 39 -13.16 25.01 3.40
C GLU A 39 -13.30 24.41 2.01
N LYS A 40 -12.74 25.05 0.97
CA LYS A 40 -12.83 24.56 -0.41
C LYS A 40 -12.20 23.19 -0.63
N TRP A 41 -11.30 22.72 0.24
CA TRP A 41 -10.60 21.42 0.11
C TRP A 41 -11.06 20.37 1.10
N THR A 42 -11.98 20.68 2.00
CA THR A 42 -12.43 19.74 3.06
C THR A 42 -12.83 18.40 2.48
N ASP A 43 -13.58 18.38 1.41
CA ASP A 43 -14.04 17.15 0.75
C ASP A 43 -12.91 16.36 0.03
N CYS A 44 -11.71 16.91 -0.09
CA CYS A 44 -10.59 16.21 -0.70
C CYS A 44 -9.95 15.17 0.23
N PHE A 45 -10.22 15.23 1.52
CA PHE A 45 -9.55 14.40 2.52
C PHE A 45 -10.42 13.27 3.05
N VAL A 46 -9.76 12.22 3.56
CA VAL A 46 -10.44 11.17 4.32
C VAL A 46 -10.72 11.67 5.74
N PHE A 47 -11.94 11.52 6.19
CA PHE A 47 -12.33 11.74 7.58
C PHE A 47 -12.59 10.41 8.27
N TRP A 48 -12.12 10.28 9.51
CA TRP A 48 -12.29 9.11 10.33
C TRP A 48 -12.49 9.53 11.80
N ASN A 49 -13.57 9.06 12.42
CA ASN A 49 -13.97 9.48 13.76
C ASN A 49 -14.09 11.02 13.89
N ASP A 50 -14.79 11.62 12.93
CA ASP A 50 -15.10 13.06 12.87
C ASP A 50 -13.88 14.01 12.73
N LYS A 51 -12.70 13.46 12.50
CA LYS A 51 -11.48 14.22 12.24
C LYS A 51 -10.84 13.82 10.90
N PRO A 52 -10.08 14.73 10.25
CA PRO A 52 -9.27 14.36 9.12
C PRO A 52 -8.29 13.24 9.51
N PHE A 53 -8.12 12.28 8.63
CA PHE A 53 -7.23 11.14 8.84
C PHE A 53 -5.85 11.37 8.26
N ILE A 54 -4.80 11.09 9.03
CA ILE A 54 -3.41 11.10 8.58
C ILE A 54 -2.66 9.85 9.08
N MET A 55 -1.57 9.53 8.40
CA MET A 55 -0.62 8.52 8.82
C MET A 55 0.66 9.16 9.35
N ARG A 56 1.22 8.60 10.40
CA ARG A 56 2.45 9.06 11.04
C ARG A 56 3.53 7.97 10.94
N TRP A 57 4.67 8.34 10.36
CA TRP A 57 5.82 7.44 10.27
C TRP A 57 6.36 7.08 11.65
N ASN A 58 6.53 5.80 11.89
CA ASN A 58 7.27 5.23 13.03
C ASN A 58 6.81 5.72 14.43
N ALA A 59 5.58 6.15 14.60
CA ALA A 59 5.05 6.58 15.87
C ALA A 59 4.30 5.47 16.59
N GLY A 60 4.60 5.28 17.87
CA GLY A 60 3.69 4.60 18.79
C GLY A 60 2.41 5.42 18.93
N LEU A 61 1.27 4.78 19.19
CA LEU A 61 -0.02 5.50 19.31
C LEU A 61 -0.08 6.41 20.54
N ASP A 62 0.74 6.16 21.57
CA ASP A 62 0.70 6.87 22.85
C ASP A 62 1.36 8.25 22.81
N ASP A 63 2.21 8.50 21.81
CA ASP A 63 3.01 9.72 21.70
C ASP A 63 2.52 10.68 20.59
N ILE A 64 1.34 10.44 20.00
CA ILE A 64 0.86 11.20 18.85
C ILE A 64 -0.07 12.32 19.29
N ASP A 65 0.20 13.57 18.84
CA ASP A 65 -0.74 14.67 18.96
C ASP A 65 -1.99 14.42 18.09
N THR A 66 -3.11 14.16 18.74
CA THR A 66 -4.41 13.93 18.10
C THR A 66 -5.35 15.14 18.13
N LYS A 67 -4.83 16.33 18.40
CA LYS A 67 -5.64 17.55 18.53
C LYS A 67 -6.55 17.78 17.31
N TYR A 68 -6.00 17.69 16.10
CA TYR A 68 -6.71 17.96 14.84
C TYR A 68 -7.08 16.72 14.07
N PHE A 69 -6.37 15.62 14.26
CA PHE A 69 -6.40 14.47 13.37
C PHE A 69 -6.79 13.17 14.07
N THR A 70 -7.41 12.28 13.33
CA THR A 70 -7.33 10.86 13.62
C THR A 70 -6.03 10.34 13.01
N VAL A 71 -5.17 9.75 13.83
CA VAL A 71 -3.82 9.37 13.43
C VAL A 71 -3.65 7.85 13.55
N ARG A 72 -2.95 7.24 12.59
CA ARG A 72 -2.42 5.89 12.70
C ARG A 72 -0.92 5.89 12.45
N GLY A 73 -0.19 5.20 13.33
CA GLY A 73 1.21 4.91 13.10
C GLY A 73 1.35 3.99 11.90
N MET A 74 2.29 4.27 11.00
CA MET A 74 2.60 3.41 9.88
C MET A 74 4.11 3.21 9.80
N SER A 75 4.58 2.03 10.19
CA SER A 75 5.98 1.64 10.07
C SER A 75 6.29 1.11 8.68
N GLY A 76 7.57 1.13 8.32
CA GLY A 76 8.03 0.62 7.03
C GLY A 76 8.06 -0.90 6.93
N LEU A 77 9.26 -1.46 6.88
CA LEU A 77 9.55 -2.85 6.54
C LEU A 77 9.21 -3.88 7.62
N HIS A 78 8.85 -3.45 8.81
CA HIS A 78 8.61 -4.35 9.94
C HIS A 78 7.14 -4.71 10.04
N GLY A 79 6.88 -5.94 10.49
CA GLY A 79 5.53 -6.43 10.66
C GLY A 79 4.68 -5.46 11.48
N ALA A 80 3.45 -5.22 11.03
CA ALA A 80 2.48 -4.46 11.78
C ALA A 80 2.25 -5.12 13.14
N SER A 81 2.20 -4.33 14.18
CA SER A 81 1.61 -4.73 15.45
C SER A 81 0.10 -4.46 15.41
N THR A 82 -0.63 -4.94 16.41
CA THR A 82 -2.05 -4.64 16.55
C THR A 82 -2.35 -3.13 16.68
N ALA A 83 -1.35 -2.31 17.01
CA ALA A 83 -1.49 -0.87 17.20
C ALA A 83 -0.83 -0.05 16.08
N GLN A 84 -0.16 -0.68 15.13
CA GLN A 84 0.62 0.01 14.10
C GLN A 84 0.44 -0.65 12.75
N TRP A 85 0.15 0.14 11.74
CA TRP A 85 0.07 -0.31 10.36
C TRP A 85 1.48 -0.51 9.77
N SER A 86 1.58 -1.36 8.75
CA SER A 86 2.78 -1.49 7.93
C SER A 86 2.42 -1.23 6.47
N TYR A 87 3.18 -0.42 5.77
CA TYR A 87 2.94 -0.23 4.33
C TYR A 87 3.54 -1.36 3.49
N LEU A 88 4.41 -2.19 4.06
CA LEU A 88 5.06 -3.30 3.38
C LEU A 88 5.20 -4.51 4.31
N GLN A 89 4.80 -5.67 3.80
CA GLN A 89 4.96 -6.95 4.48
C GLN A 89 5.79 -7.90 3.62
N ALA A 90 6.94 -8.31 4.11
CA ALA A 90 7.88 -9.14 3.36
C ALA A 90 7.52 -10.63 3.33
N ASN A 91 6.57 -11.09 4.12
CA ASN A 91 6.18 -12.49 4.19
C ASN A 91 4.79 -12.73 3.58
N ASN A 92 4.48 -13.99 3.28
CA ASN A 92 3.19 -14.40 2.73
C ASN A 92 2.06 -14.41 3.78
N ARG A 93 2.40 -14.35 5.06
CA ARG A 93 1.41 -14.23 6.13
C ARG A 93 1.29 -12.77 6.51
N ARG A 94 0.20 -12.16 6.08
CA ARG A 94 -0.07 -10.76 6.37
C ARG A 94 -0.42 -10.58 7.84
N THR A 95 0.24 -9.60 8.46
CA THR A 95 -0.20 -9.13 9.76
C THR A 95 -1.40 -8.22 9.56
N VAL A 96 -2.47 -8.51 10.26
CA VAL A 96 -3.64 -7.66 10.33
C VAL A 96 -3.44 -6.67 11.47
N SER A 97 -3.60 -5.39 11.22
CA SER A 97 -3.61 -4.38 12.26
C SER A 97 -5.03 -4.23 12.79
N TYR A 98 -5.17 -4.22 14.11
CA TYR A 98 -6.44 -4.07 14.80
C TYR A 98 -6.49 -2.76 15.58
N PHE A 99 -7.67 -2.19 15.67
CA PHE A 99 -7.98 -1.11 16.62
C PHE A 99 -9.11 -1.60 17.54
N GLY A 100 -8.77 -1.89 18.79
CA GLY A 100 -9.63 -2.71 19.62
C GLY A 100 -9.78 -4.11 19.00
N ASP A 101 -11.00 -4.57 18.85
CA ASP A 101 -11.33 -5.86 18.24
C ASP A 101 -11.58 -5.79 16.71
N ASP A 102 -11.57 -4.59 16.14
CA ASP A 102 -11.86 -4.36 14.73
C ASP A 102 -10.61 -4.58 13.85
N PRO A 103 -10.67 -5.43 12.82
CA PRO A 103 -9.61 -5.53 11.82
C PRO A 103 -9.57 -4.25 10.99
N GLU A 104 -8.51 -3.48 11.15
CA GLU A 104 -8.46 -2.14 10.60
C GLU A 104 -7.66 -2.04 9.31
N HIS A 105 -6.53 -2.77 9.23
CA HIS A 105 -5.63 -2.58 8.11
C HIS A 105 -4.88 -3.87 7.70
N VAL A 106 -4.75 -4.05 6.39
CA VAL A 106 -3.86 -5.03 5.74
C VAL A 106 -3.12 -4.33 4.61
N SER A 107 -1.80 -4.55 4.51
CA SER A 107 -1.02 -4.10 3.36
C SER A 107 -0.86 -5.19 2.31
N VAL A 108 -0.90 -4.84 1.04
CA VAL A 108 -0.61 -5.72 -0.09
C VAL A 108 0.41 -5.06 -1.03
N CYS A 109 1.34 -5.83 -1.56
CA CYS A 109 2.35 -5.35 -2.51
C CYS A 109 2.68 -6.43 -3.54
N VAL A 110 3.06 -6.03 -4.76
CA VAL A 110 3.33 -6.96 -5.87
C VAL A 110 4.62 -7.75 -5.68
N ALA A 111 5.59 -7.17 -5.00
CA ALA A 111 6.83 -7.76 -4.51
C ALA A 111 7.14 -7.14 -3.14
N ALA A 112 8.06 -7.70 -2.38
CA ALA A 112 8.42 -7.17 -1.07
C ALA A 112 9.91 -7.25 -0.79
N GLN A 113 10.39 -6.28 -0.03
CA GLN A 113 11.76 -6.25 0.50
C GLN A 113 11.81 -6.91 1.88
N LEU A 114 12.93 -7.53 2.19
CA LEU A 114 13.30 -7.92 3.56
C LEU A 114 14.23 -6.88 4.20
N SER A 115 14.91 -6.10 3.38
CA SER A 115 15.74 -4.98 3.74
C SER A 115 15.31 -3.74 2.97
N TYR A 116 16.13 -2.71 2.95
CA TYR A 116 15.85 -1.49 2.21
C TYR A 116 15.89 -1.65 0.68
N MET A 117 16.59 -2.68 0.18
CA MET A 117 16.78 -2.93 -1.25
C MET A 117 15.89 -4.05 -1.77
N SER A 118 15.38 -3.89 -3.00
CA SER A 118 14.66 -4.91 -3.76
C SER A 118 15.65 -5.74 -4.60
N ASP A 119 16.40 -6.63 -3.97
CA ASP A 119 17.36 -7.49 -4.64
C ASP A 119 17.07 -8.97 -4.38
N PRO A 120 17.63 -9.91 -5.19
CA PRO A 120 17.35 -11.34 -5.08
C PRO A 120 17.68 -11.97 -3.73
N HIS A 121 18.55 -11.36 -2.94
CA HIS A 121 19.00 -11.90 -1.66
C HIS A 121 18.11 -11.46 -0.49
N SER A 122 17.44 -10.32 -0.65
CA SER A 122 16.70 -9.67 0.43
C SER A 122 15.24 -9.36 0.10
N ALA A 123 14.70 -9.92 -0.98
CA ALA A 123 13.36 -9.62 -1.45
C ALA A 123 12.55 -10.87 -1.81
N ASN A 124 11.23 -10.74 -1.76
CA ASN A 124 10.29 -11.67 -2.38
C ASN A 124 9.84 -11.08 -3.71
N GLY A 125 10.11 -11.78 -4.79
CA GLY A 125 9.72 -11.38 -6.13
C GLY A 125 8.23 -11.54 -6.38
N ARG A 126 7.79 -11.02 -7.52
CA ARG A 126 6.38 -11.07 -7.99
C ARG A 126 5.89 -12.50 -8.18
N ALA A 127 6.78 -13.44 -8.56
CA ALA A 127 6.47 -14.83 -8.86
C ALA A 127 5.27 -14.97 -9.81
N GLY A 128 5.27 -14.18 -10.90
CA GLY A 128 4.15 -14.13 -11.85
C GLY A 128 2.82 -13.71 -11.23
N GLY A 129 2.84 -12.91 -10.18
CA GLY A 129 1.65 -12.45 -9.45
C GLY A 129 1.23 -13.33 -8.26
N VAL A 130 1.83 -14.53 -8.08
CA VAL A 130 1.47 -15.45 -6.97
C VAL A 130 1.74 -14.81 -5.62
N PHE A 131 2.81 -14.04 -5.49
CA PHE A 131 3.11 -13.34 -4.25
C PHE A 131 1.99 -12.36 -3.90
N TRP A 132 1.55 -11.54 -4.84
CA TRP A 132 0.46 -10.57 -4.64
C TRP A 132 -0.89 -11.24 -4.35
N TYR A 133 -1.23 -12.28 -5.12
CA TYR A 133 -2.41 -13.08 -4.88
C TYR A 133 -2.46 -13.61 -3.44
N SER A 134 -1.34 -14.16 -2.94
CA SER A 134 -1.26 -14.69 -1.58
C SER A 134 -1.55 -13.63 -0.50
N GLN A 135 -1.30 -12.37 -0.80
CA GLN A 135 -1.56 -11.25 0.11
C GLN A 135 -3.03 -10.80 0.05
N TRP A 136 -3.57 -10.72 -1.16
CA TRP A 136 -4.99 -10.41 -1.36
C TRP A 136 -5.91 -11.44 -0.70
N LEU A 137 -5.53 -12.73 -0.66
CA LEU A 137 -6.29 -13.75 0.08
C LEU A 137 -6.54 -13.33 1.55
N THR A 138 -5.55 -12.73 2.21
CA THR A 138 -5.74 -12.23 3.58
C THR A 138 -6.71 -11.06 3.61
N ALA A 139 -6.57 -10.09 2.72
CA ALA A 139 -7.46 -8.94 2.65
C ALA A 139 -8.91 -9.37 2.38
N PHE A 140 -9.14 -10.27 1.43
CA PHE A 140 -10.47 -10.79 1.10
C PHE A 140 -11.10 -11.60 2.25
N LYS A 141 -10.31 -12.37 3.00
CA LYS A 141 -10.82 -13.14 4.15
C LYS A 141 -11.18 -12.26 5.33
N ILE A 142 -10.35 -11.28 5.63
CA ILE A 142 -10.47 -10.45 6.84
C ILE A 142 -11.43 -9.28 6.66
N HIS A 143 -11.52 -8.74 5.43
CA HIS A 143 -12.27 -7.53 5.13
C HIS A 143 -11.95 -6.37 6.07
N PRO A 144 -10.65 -5.95 6.20
CA PRO A 144 -10.29 -4.82 7.03
C PRO A 144 -10.91 -3.52 6.50
N LYS A 145 -11.00 -2.50 7.35
CA LYS A 145 -11.50 -1.17 6.95
C LYS A 145 -10.65 -0.54 5.84
N ILE A 146 -9.34 -0.77 5.87
CA ILE A 146 -8.39 -0.25 4.89
C ILE A 146 -7.50 -1.37 4.37
N VAL A 147 -7.34 -1.43 3.05
CA VAL A 147 -6.27 -2.18 2.38
C VAL A 147 -5.33 -1.16 1.75
N SER A 148 -4.08 -1.09 2.21
CA SER A 148 -3.07 -0.29 1.55
C SER A 148 -2.36 -1.09 0.46
N VAL A 149 -2.14 -0.46 -0.68
CA VAL A 149 -1.44 -1.04 -1.82
C VAL A 149 -0.12 -0.32 -2.00
N THR A 150 0.98 -1.02 -1.91
CA THR A 150 2.33 -0.49 -2.00
C THR A 150 3.05 -1.21 -3.13
N TRP A 151 3.53 -0.53 -4.17
CA TRP A 151 3.65 0.91 -4.44
C TRP A 151 3.01 1.30 -5.76
N TRP A 152 2.78 2.63 -5.99
CA TRP A 152 2.55 3.10 -7.36
C TRP A 152 3.85 3.03 -8.17
N ASN A 153 4.87 3.76 -7.76
CA ASN A 153 6.23 3.66 -8.30
C ASN A 153 7.32 4.14 -7.33
N GLU A 154 8.56 3.71 -7.59
CA GLU A 154 9.77 4.19 -6.92
C GLU A 154 10.96 4.17 -7.91
N TRP A 155 10.77 4.71 -9.12
CA TRP A 155 11.72 4.62 -10.25
C TRP A 155 13.10 5.22 -9.94
N THR A 156 13.19 6.24 -9.11
CA THR A 156 14.41 7.03 -8.87
C THR A 156 14.72 7.21 -7.38
N ALA A 157 14.27 6.29 -6.55
CA ALA A 157 14.69 6.27 -5.15
C ALA A 157 16.19 5.96 -5.04
N GLN A 158 16.76 6.08 -3.88
CA GLN A 158 18.19 6.02 -3.59
C GLN A 158 19.01 5.09 -4.50
N LEU A 159 20.18 5.56 -4.92
CA LEU A 159 21.11 4.84 -5.78
C LEU A 159 22.08 3.99 -4.95
N TYR A 160 22.20 2.71 -5.30
CA TYR A 160 23.12 1.76 -4.68
C TYR A 160 24.05 1.14 -5.71
N TYR A 161 25.19 0.65 -5.24
CA TYR A 161 26.15 -0.08 -6.05
C TYR A 161 26.17 -1.56 -5.67
N PHE A 162 26.10 -2.42 -6.68
CA PHE A 162 26.29 -3.87 -6.60
C PHE A 162 27.43 -4.29 -7.53
N ASP A 163 28.14 -5.37 -7.23
CA ASP A 163 29.14 -5.92 -8.14
C ASP A 163 28.53 -6.32 -9.49
N SER A 164 27.29 -6.75 -9.47
CA SER A 164 26.46 -6.98 -10.67
C SER A 164 24.99 -6.70 -10.29
N PRO A 165 24.27 -5.87 -11.03
CA PRO A 165 24.55 -5.27 -12.34
C PRO A 165 25.28 -3.91 -12.28
N GLY A 166 25.80 -3.45 -11.15
CA GLY A 166 26.42 -2.16 -10.97
C GLY A 166 25.49 -1.19 -10.22
N TYR A 167 25.39 0.04 -10.67
CA TYR A 167 24.51 1.03 -10.03
C TYR A 167 23.03 0.75 -10.36
N VAL A 168 22.20 0.65 -9.31
CA VAL A 168 20.75 0.50 -9.42
C VAL A 168 20.04 1.36 -8.40
N PHE A 169 18.86 1.84 -8.75
CA PHE A 169 17.97 2.47 -7.78
C PHE A 169 17.28 1.41 -6.91
N THR A 170 16.83 1.80 -5.73
CA THR A 170 16.30 0.92 -4.67
C THR A 170 15.31 -0.12 -5.19
N ASP A 171 14.40 0.25 -6.07
CA ASP A 171 13.34 -0.65 -6.55
C ASP A 171 13.55 -1.14 -8.00
N ASN A 172 14.70 -0.86 -8.60
CA ASN A 172 14.96 -1.13 -10.02
C ASN A 172 16.05 -2.17 -10.27
N PHE A 173 16.28 -3.11 -9.34
CA PHE A 173 17.23 -4.20 -9.57
C PHE A 173 16.83 -5.02 -10.79
N ASN A 174 15.57 -5.44 -10.86
CA ASN A 174 14.91 -6.00 -12.04
C ASN A 174 13.39 -6.01 -11.87
N GLN A 175 12.64 -6.41 -12.92
CA GLN A 175 11.18 -6.44 -12.88
C GLN A 175 10.59 -7.43 -11.88
N GLU A 176 11.26 -8.55 -11.62
CA GLU A 176 10.78 -9.58 -10.69
C GLU A 176 10.69 -9.05 -9.26
N TYR A 177 11.62 -8.19 -8.86
CA TYR A 177 11.72 -7.68 -7.48
C TYR A 177 11.20 -6.26 -7.31
N SER A 178 10.90 -5.53 -8.39
CA SER A 178 10.27 -4.21 -8.32
C SER A 178 8.86 -4.30 -7.73
N ARG A 179 8.50 -3.33 -6.91
CA ARG A 179 7.17 -3.20 -6.30
C ARG A 179 6.24 -2.29 -7.08
N ASP A 180 6.71 -1.73 -8.19
CA ASP A 180 5.97 -0.76 -8.97
C ASP A 180 4.76 -1.38 -9.66
N ILE A 181 3.61 -0.72 -9.55
CA ILE A 181 2.34 -1.09 -10.18
C ILE A 181 2.09 -0.21 -11.41
N GLU A 182 2.72 0.96 -11.46
CA GLU A 182 2.62 1.86 -12.59
C GLU A 182 2.94 1.13 -13.89
N PRO A 183 2.18 1.35 -14.98
CA PRO A 183 2.45 0.72 -16.25
C PRO A 183 3.88 0.94 -16.74
N MET A 184 4.60 -0.15 -17.02
CA MET A 184 6.01 -0.14 -17.39
C MET A 184 6.21 -0.45 -18.89
N LYS A 185 6.67 0.53 -19.66
CA LYS A 185 7.04 0.33 -21.07
C LYS A 185 8.26 -0.60 -21.17
N GLY A 186 8.14 -1.66 -21.97
CA GLY A 186 9.21 -2.65 -22.15
C GLY A 186 9.38 -3.64 -20.99
N GLY A 187 8.46 -3.59 -20.02
CA GLY A 187 8.38 -4.53 -18.90
C GLY A 187 7.01 -5.21 -18.84
N HIS A 188 6.42 -5.24 -17.64
CA HIS A 188 5.11 -5.88 -17.41
C HIS A 188 3.92 -5.12 -18.06
N GLY A 189 4.16 -4.03 -18.80
CA GLY A 189 3.09 -3.23 -19.38
C GLY A 189 2.14 -2.72 -18.30
N ASP A 190 0.84 -2.78 -18.57
CA ASP A 190 -0.22 -2.37 -17.66
C ASP A 190 -0.86 -3.53 -16.87
N GLN A 191 -0.26 -4.73 -16.92
CA GLN A 191 -0.84 -5.95 -16.36
C GLN A 191 -1.16 -5.82 -14.86
N TYR A 192 -0.19 -5.37 -14.05
CA TYR A 192 -0.39 -5.25 -12.60
C TYR A 192 -1.38 -4.13 -12.24
N TYR A 193 -1.42 -3.06 -13.02
CA TYR A 193 -2.45 -2.03 -12.85
C TYR A 193 -3.87 -2.58 -13.14
N ARG A 194 -4.04 -3.33 -14.23
CA ARG A 194 -5.33 -3.98 -14.53
C ARG A 194 -5.73 -4.99 -13.45
N TRP A 195 -4.78 -5.76 -12.94
CA TRP A 195 -5.03 -6.68 -11.83
C TRP A 195 -5.41 -5.94 -10.54
N LEU A 196 -4.77 -4.80 -10.25
CA LEU A 196 -5.19 -3.95 -9.14
C LEU A 196 -6.66 -3.51 -9.28
N CYS A 197 -7.04 -3.04 -10.45
CA CYS A 197 -8.42 -2.63 -10.72
C CYS A 197 -9.39 -3.80 -10.49
N GLU A 198 -9.04 -5.01 -10.92
CA GLU A 198 -9.87 -6.20 -10.75
C GLU A 198 -9.95 -6.66 -9.29
N TYR A 199 -8.84 -6.67 -8.55
CA TYR A 199 -8.86 -6.92 -7.11
C TYR A 199 -9.77 -5.93 -6.38
N ILE A 200 -9.65 -4.63 -6.66
CA ILE A 200 -10.48 -3.59 -6.04
C ILE A 200 -11.96 -3.79 -6.40
N ARG A 201 -12.26 -4.10 -7.67
CA ARG A 201 -13.64 -4.38 -8.12
C ARG A 201 -14.25 -5.56 -7.36
N ALA A 202 -13.58 -6.70 -7.37
CA ALA A 202 -14.04 -7.92 -6.72
C ALA A 202 -14.19 -7.73 -5.20
N TYR A 203 -13.19 -7.09 -4.56
CA TYR A 203 -13.21 -6.79 -3.13
C TYR A 203 -14.43 -5.95 -2.74
N ARG A 204 -14.69 -4.86 -3.49
CA ARG A 204 -15.87 -3.99 -3.25
C ARG A 204 -17.20 -4.67 -3.52
N ALA A 205 -17.23 -5.62 -4.44
CA ALA A 205 -18.43 -6.40 -4.77
C ALA A 205 -18.70 -7.54 -3.77
N GLY A 206 -17.78 -7.81 -2.82
CA GLY A 206 -17.89 -8.94 -1.90
C GLY A 206 -17.76 -10.30 -2.60
N GLU A 207 -17.09 -10.33 -3.75
CA GLU A 207 -16.81 -11.56 -4.49
C GLU A 207 -15.62 -12.32 -3.88
N ASP A 208 -15.40 -13.55 -4.32
CA ASP A 208 -14.20 -14.31 -3.97
C ASP A 208 -12.93 -13.64 -4.56
N CYS A 209 -11.78 -13.84 -3.90
CA CYS A 209 -10.51 -13.32 -4.37
C CYS A 209 -10.16 -13.90 -5.74
N PRO A 210 -10.07 -13.09 -6.80
CA PRO A 210 -9.75 -13.59 -8.13
C PRO A 210 -8.31 -14.10 -8.21
N VAL A 211 -8.07 -15.19 -8.95
CA VAL A 211 -6.75 -15.75 -9.19
C VAL A 211 -6.11 -15.02 -10.37
N LEU A 212 -5.34 -13.97 -10.08
CA LEU A 212 -4.67 -13.15 -11.09
C LEU A 212 -3.16 -13.45 -11.09
N VAL A 213 -2.76 -14.35 -11.98
CA VAL A 213 -1.37 -14.79 -12.14
C VAL A 213 -1.02 -14.93 -13.62
N GLU A 214 0.25 -14.85 -13.94
CA GLU A 214 0.75 -15.06 -15.29
C GLU A 214 0.56 -16.53 -15.74
N PRO A 215 0.41 -16.79 -17.04
CA PRO A 215 0.34 -18.14 -17.56
C PRO A 215 1.51 -19.01 -17.09
N GLY A 216 1.20 -20.22 -16.61
CA GLY A 216 2.18 -21.16 -16.06
C GLY A 216 2.41 -21.04 -14.54
N TYR A 217 1.76 -20.10 -13.87
CA TYR A 217 1.83 -19.92 -12.41
C TYR A 217 0.59 -20.42 -11.67
N GLU A 218 -0.41 -20.96 -12.37
CA GLU A 218 -1.69 -21.40 -11.81
C GLU A 218 -1.53 -22.43 -10.68
N SER A 219 -0.65 -23.44 -10.90
CA SER A 219 -0.40 -24.47 -9.88
C SER A 219 0.25 -23.91 -8.61
N LYS A 220 1.05 -22.84 -8.73
CA LYS A 220 1.63 -22.14 -7.60
C LYS A 220 0.57 -21.33 -6.85
N ALA A 221 -0.36 -20.71 -7.57
CA ALA A 221 -1.50 -20.01 -6.98
C ALA A 221 -2.43 -20.97 -6.21
N GLU A 222 -2.76 -22.13 -6.79
CA GLU A 222 -3.53 -23.17 -6.08
C GLU A 222 -2.82 -23.66 -4.82
N ARG A 223 -1.49 -23.83 -4.87
CA ARG A 223 -0.71 -24.18 -3.67
C ARG A 223 -0.78 -23.06 -2.63
N ALA A 224 -0.69 -21.80 -3.02
CA ALA A 224 -0.80 -20.66 -2.09
C ALA A 224 -2.17 -20.66 -1.40
N LEU A 225 -3.24 -20.88 -2.16
CA LEU A 225 -4.60 -21.00 -1.60
C LEU A 225 -4.72 -22.16 -0.62
N ARG A 226 -4.23 -23.36 -0.97
CA ARG A 226 -4.25 -24.52 -0.07
C ARG A 226 -3.49 -24.28 1.24
N LEU A 227 -2.37 -23.56 1.19
CA LEU A 227 -1.60 -23.20 2.38
C LEU A 227 -2.30 -22.14 3.24
N PHE A 228 -3.07 -21.27 2.60
CA PHE A 228 -3.84 -20.22 3.27
C PHE A 228 -5.06 -20.79 4.01
N LEU A 229 -5.70 -21.82 3.47
CA LEU A 229 -6.88 -22.47 4.05
C LEU A 229 -6.56 -23.46 5.19
N ARG A 230 -5.31 -23.75 5.46
CA ARG A 230 -4.83 -24.59 6.60
C ARG A 230 -4.59 -23.75 7.84
#